data_79455efa6a95de7342377313104a63a8
#
_entry.id   79455efa6a95de7342377313104a63a8
#
_cell.length_a   1.000
_cell.length_b   1.000
_cell.length_c   1.000
_cell.angle_alpha   90.00
_cell.angle_beta   90.00
_cell.angle_gamma   90.00
#
_symmetry.space_group_name_H-M   'P 1'
#
loop_
_entity.id
_entity.type
_entity.pdbx_description
1 polymer ?
#
loop_
_entity_poly.entity_id
_entity_poly.type
_entity_poly.pdbx_seq_one_letter_code
_entity_poly.pdbx_strand_id
1 'polypeptide(L)'
;MRILQLSDIHYRTHYTNDNAYERLLAKLESPLKHLELCLQDALQHGEYDCLCLTGDICDNGSVDDYQTVESIVKKYFPEILIIAIPGNHDNENYQQVFGTKSHTTYQIQGYTILALNNSEY
;
A
#
# COMPACT_ATOMS: atom_id res chain seq x y z
N MET A 1 -9.70 -14.94 12.36
CA MET A 1 -9.43 -13.70 11.59
C MET A 1 -8.42 -14.01 10.49
N ARG A 2 -8.67 -13.52 9.27
CA ARG A 2 -7.73 -13.66 8.15
C ARG A 2 -7.28 -12.27 7.71
N ILE A 3 -5.98 -12.09 7.60
CA ILE A 3 -5.35 -10.83 7.21
C ILE A 3 -4.63 -11.05 5.88
N LEU A 4 -4.86 -10.17 4.92
CA LEU A 4 -4.04 -10.09 3.72
C LEU A 4 -2.98 -9.00 3.95
N GLN A 5 -1.71 -9.37 3.87
CA GLN A 5 -0.61 -8.42 4.04
C GLN A 5 0.12 -8.24 2.72
N LEU A 6 0.34 -6.99 2.35
CA LEU A 6 1.15 -6.58 1.19
C LEU A 6 2.18 -5.55 1.64
N SER A 7 3.35 -5.59 1.04
CA SER A 7 4.47 -4.71 1.36
C SER A 7 5.27 -4.43 0.10
N ASP A 8 6.00 -3.33 0.09
CA ASP A 8 7.02 -3.04 -0.93
C ASP A 8 6.45 -2.97 -2.35
N ILE A 9 5.34 -2.28 -2.52
CA ILE A 9 4.72 -2.06 -3.84
C ILE A 9 5.58 -1.09 -4.66
N HIS A 10 6.13 -0.05 -4.03
CA HIS A 10 7.01 0.94 -4.66
C HIS A 10 6.39 1.60 -5.89
N TYR A 11 5.09 1.91 -5.84
CA TYR A 11 4.44 2.58 -6.97
C TYR A 11 4.84 4.05 -7.07
N ARG A 12 5.03 4.51 -8.30
CA ARG A 12 5.16 5.92 -8.65
C ARG A 12 4.84 6.14 -10.13
N THR A 13 4.39 7.33 -10.47
CA THR A 13 4.07 7.71 -11.85
C THR A 13 5.22 8.42 -12.55
N HIS A 14 6.16 8.97 -11.79
CA HIS A 14 7.20 9.81 -12.33
C HIS A 14 8.60 9.24 -12.06
N TYR A 15 9.37 9.06 -13.14
CA TYR A 15 10.77 8.62 -13.10
C TYR A 15 11.65 9.68 -13.71
N THR A 16 12.82 9.93 -13.11
CA THR A 16 13.79 10.86 -13.65
C THR A 16 14.76 10.16 -14.62
N ASN A 17 15.57 10.95 -15.33
CA ASN A 17 16.69 10.45 -16.13
C ASN A 17 18.04 10.68 -15.45
N ASP A 18 18.05 10.99 -14.15
CA ASP A 18 19.22 11.52 -13.46
C ASP A 18 20.35 10.51 -13.31
N ASN A 19 20.02 9.22 -13.28
CA ASN A 19 21.01 8.15 -13.13
C ASN A 19 20.56 6.85 -13.82
N ALA A 20 21.48 5.88 -13.88
CA ALA A 20 21.21 4.60 -14.53
C ALA A 20 20.09 3.80 -13.84
N TYR A 21 19.97 3.90 -12.51
CA TYR A 21 18.93 3.23 -11.75
C TYR A 21 17.54 3.76 -12.10
N GLU A 22 17.37 5.07 -12.14
CA GLU A 22 16.10 5.71 -12.54
C GLU A 22 15.71 5.33 -13.96
N ARG A 23 16.66 5.32 -14.90
CA ARG A 23 16.42 4.92 -16.28
C ARG A 23 16.02 3.45 -16.40
N LEU A 24 16.59 2.59 -15.56
CA LEU A 24 16.23 1.17 -15.52
C LEU A 24 14.80 0.99 -15.01
N LEU A 25 14.47 1.63 -13.90
CA LEU A 25 13.12 1.55 -13.30
C LEU A 25 12.03 2.00 -14.28
N ALA A 26 12.30 3.05 -15.04
CA ALA A 26 11.33 3.57 -16.03
C ALA A 26 11.02 2.57 -17.14
N LYS A 27 11.87 1.57 -17.36
CA LYS A 27 11.69 0.53 -18.37
C LYS A 27 11.03 -0.74 -17.85
N LEU A 28 10.92 -0.90 -16.54
CA LEU A 28 10.29 -2.07 -15.94
C LEU A 28 8.77 -1.97 -16.02
N GLU A 29 8.10 -3.10 -15.90
CA GLU A 29 6.65 -3.12 -15.78
C GLU A 29 6.20 -2.35 -14.54
N SER A 30 5.04 -1.68 -14.63
CA SER A 30 4.48 -0.95 -13.50
C SER A 30 4.24 -1.90 -12.32
N PRO A 31 4.61 -1.50 -11.09
CA PRO A 31 4.27 -2.24 -9.89
C PRO A 31 2.78 -2.51 -9.72
N LEU A 32 1.91 -1.69 -10.33
CA LEU A 32 0.46 -1.91 -10.27
C LEU A 32 0.05 -3.23 -10.92
N LYS A 33 0.74 -3.65 -11.97
CA LYS A 33 0.45 -4.94 -12.61
C LYS A 33 0.70 -6.10 -11.66
N HIS A 34 1.81 -6.05 -10.93
CA HIS A 34 2.13 -7.07 -9.93
C HIS A 34 1.15 -7.01 -8.74
N LEU A 35 0.77 -5.82 -8.31
CA LEU A 35 -0.25 -5.64 -7.28
C LEU A 35 -1.58 -6.29 -7.71
N GLU A 36 -2.04 -6.03 -8.94
CA GLU A 36 -3.28 -6.62 -9.44
C GLU A 36 -3.21 -8.15 -9.48
N LEU A 37 -2.09 -8.72 -9.92
CA LEU A 37 -1.91 -10.18 -9.94
C LEU A 37 -1.96 -10.77 -8.54
N CYS A 38 -1.34 -10.12 -7.55
CA CYS A 38 -1.41 -10.54 -6.15
C CYS A 38 -2.85 -10.49 -5.61
N LEU A 39 -3.58 -9.43 -5.93
CA LEU A 39 -4.97 -9.29 -5.48
C LEU A 39 -5.90 -10.31 -6.14
N GLN A 40 -5.70 -10.58 -7.43
CA GLN A 40 -6.45 -11.63 -8.14
C GLN A 40 -6.20 -13.01 -7.53
N ASP A 41 -4.94 -13.32 -7.22
CA ASP A 41 -4.58 -14.58 -6.58
C ASP A 41 -5.21 -14.67 -5.18
N ALA A 42 -5.13 -13.59 -4.40
CA ALA A 42 -5.73 -13.54 -3.07
C ALA A 42 -7.24 -13.80 -3.09
N LEU A 43 -7.97 -13.26 -4.08
CA LEU A 43 -9.41 -13.50 -4.22
C LEU A 43 -9.75 -14.98 -4.36
N GLN A 44 -8.88 -15.77 -4.98
CA GLN A 44 -9.12 -17.21 -5.17
C GLN A 44 -8.93 -18.00 -3.88
N HIS A 45 -8.30 -17.41 -2.85
CA HIS A 45 -8.01 -18.07 -1.59
C HIS A 45 -9.04 -17.76 -0.48
N GLY A 46 -10.09 -17.02 -0.80
CA GLY A 46 -11.21 -16.75 0.10
C GLY A 46 -11.35 -15.29 0.51
N GLU A 47 -12.01 -15.08 1.64
CA GLU A 47 -12.30 -13.76 2.18
C GLU A 47 -11.27 -13.38 3.26
N TYR A 48 -11.07 -12.06 3.42
CA TYR A 48 -10.18 -11.48 4.41
C TYR A 48 -10.92 -10.43 5.22
N ASP A 49 -10.56 -10.32 6.50
CA ASP A 49 -11.17 -9.37 7.43
C ASP A 49 -10.54 -7.96 7.30
N CYS A 50 -9.26 -7.91 6.94
CA CYS A 50 -8.58 -6.65 6.64
C CYS A 50 -7.40 -6.88 5.71
N LEU A 51 -6.93 -5.79 5.11
CA LEU A 51 -5.74 -5.75 4.29
C LEU A 51 -4.75 -4.78 4.92
N CYS A 52 -3.55 -5.26 5.19
CA CYS A 52 -2.47 -4.46 5.76
C CYS A 52 -1.44 -4.11 4.68
N LEU A 53 -1.22 -2.80 4.48
CA LEU A 53 -0.11 -2.28 3.68
C LEU A 53 1.01 -1.91 4.64
N THR A 54 2.09 -2.67 4.62
CA THR A 54 3.11 -2.59 5.67
C THR A 54 4.41 -1.95 5.20
N GLY A 55 4.28 -0.83 4.50
CA GLY A 55 5.39 0.03 4.14
C GLY A 55 5.80 -0.04 2.68
N ASP A 56 6.50 1.01 2.26
CA ASP A 56 6.99 1.21 0.90
C ASP A 56 5.88 1.04 -0.14
N ILE A 57 4.75 1.67 0.14
CA ILE A 57 3.55 1.63 -0.71
C ILE A 57 3.84 2.35 -2.02
N CYS A 58 4.42 3.54 -1.91
CA CYS A 58 4.87 4.34 -3.04
C CYS A 58 6.33 4.75 -2.85
N ASP A 59 6.97 5.17 -3.93
CA ASP A 59 8.30 5.79 -3.89
C ASP A 59 8.12 7.31 -3.90
N ASN A 60 8.15 7.95 -2.74
CA ASN A 60 7.94 9.39 -2.57
C ASN A 60 6.71 9.86 -3.35
N GLY A 61 5.59 9.15 -3.19
CA GLY A 61 4.40 9.31 -4.00
C GLY A 61 3.64 10.60 -3.74
N SER A 62 2.93 11.07 -4.76
CA SER A 62 1.90 12.08 -4.62
C SER A 62 0.66 11.50 -3.95
N VAL A 63 -0.27 12.36 -3.54
CA VAL A 63 -1.58 11.92 -3.06
C VAL A 63 -2.27 11.05 -4.12
N ASP A 64 -2.18 11.44 -5.40
CA ASP A 64 -2.77 10.69 -6.51
C ASP A 64 -2.16 9.29 -6.65
N ASP A 65 -0.86 9.13 -6.39
CA ASP A 65 -0.21 7.82 -6.42
C ASP A 65 -0.79 6.89 -5.36
N TYR A 66 -0.93 7.38 -4.12
CA TYR A 66 -1.55 6.60 -3.04
C TYR A 66 -3.02 6.30 -3.31
N GLN A 67 -3.77 7.25 -3.88
CA GLN A 67 -5.16 7.03 -4.29
C GLN A 67 -5.27 5.96 -5.36
N THR A 68 -4.32 5.90 -6.28
CA THR A 68 -4.27 4.87 -7.31
C THR A 68 -4.10 3.49 -6.69
N VAL A 69 -3.19 3.33 -5.73
CA VAL A 69 -3.01 2.05 -5.00
C VAL A 69 -4.29 1.67 -4.26
N GLU A 70 -4.90 2.62 -3.53
CA GLU A 70 -6.17 2.39 -2.84
C GLU A 70 -7.27 1.94 -3.80
N SER A 71 -7.40 2.60 -4.94
CA SER A 71 -8.41 2.29 -5.95
C SER A 71 -8.24 0.87 -6.51
N ILE A 72 -7.00 0.44 -6.74
CA ILE A 72 -6.71 -0.91 -7.20
C ILE A 72 -7.11 -1.94 -6.14
N VAL A 73 -6.76 -1.71 -4.88
CA VAL A 73 -7.16 -2.61 -3.79
C VAL A 73 -8.69 -2.71 -3.72
N LYS A 74 -9.40 -1.58 -3.76
CA LYS A 74 -10.86 -1.54 -3.67
C LYS A 74 -11.57 -2.09 -4.90
N LYS A 75 -10.91 -2.14 -6.04
CA LYS A 75 -11.44 -2.81 -7.23
C LYS A 75 -11.67 -4.31 -6.99
N TYR A 76 -10.77 -4.94 -6.24
CA TYR A 76 -10.83 -6.37 -5.94
C TYR A 76 -11.51 -6.66 -4.60
N PHE A 77 -11.38 -5.77 -3.63
CA PHE A 77 -11.92 -5.88 -2.28
C PHE A 77 -12.65 -4.60 -1.89
N PRO A 78 -13.86 -4.34 -2.41
CA PRO A 78 -14.54 -3.03 -2.28
C PRO A 78 -14.81 -2.60 -0.84
N GLU A 79 -15.08 -3.56 0.05
CA GLU A 79 -15.50 -3.29 1.43
C GLU A 79 -14.41 -3.57 2.46
N ILE A 80 -13.19 -3.93 2.02
CA ILE A 80 -12.15 -4.33 2.96
C ILE A 80 -11.63 -3.12 3.74
N LEU A 81 -11.37 -3.31 5.03
CA LEU A 81 -10.64 -2.34 5.84
C LEU A 81 -9.16 -2.38 5.43
N ILE A 82 -8.63 -1.24 5.00
CA ILE A 82 -7.21 -1.07 4.69
C ILE A 82 -6.53 -0.44 5.89
N ILE A 83 -5.50 -1.11 6.40
CA ILE A 83 -4.64 -0.62 7.48
C ILE A 83 -3.26 -0.36 6.86
N ALA A 84 -2.85 0.90 6.80
CA ALA A 84 -1.60 1.28 6.15
C ALA A 84 -0.62 1.90 7.15
N ILE A 85 0.62 1.47 7.09
CA ILE A 85 1.75 2.12 7.76
C ILE A 85 2.80 2.45 6.72
N PRO A 86 3.56 3.55 6.88
CA PRO A 86 4.57 3.93 5.90
C PRO A 86 5.87 3.16 6.10
N GLY A 87 6.63 3.00 5.01
CA GLY A 87 8.03 2.63 5.02
C GLY A 87 8.92 3.84 4.79
N ASN A 88 10.22 3.62 4.63
CA ASN A 88 11.18 4.71 4.43
C ASN A 88 11.10 5.36 3.03
N HIS A 89 10.45 4.71 2.06
CA HIS A 89 10.19 5.28 0.74
C HIS A 89 8.89 6.08 0.66
N ASP A 90 8.01 5.96 1.66
CA ASP A 90 6.77 6.72 1.73
C ASP A 90 7.01 8.13 2.28
N ASN A 91 5.99 8.96 2.17
CA ASN A 91 5.95 10.30 2.74
C ASN A 91 4.58 10.56 3.40
N GLU A 92 4.38 11.73 3.97
CA GLU A 92 3.17 12.09 4.69
C GLU A 92 1.88 12.03 3.84
N ASN A 93 1.99 12.01 2.52
CA ASN A 93 0.81 11.97 1.64
C ASN A 93 -0.03 10.70 1.83
N TYR A 94 0.57 9.60 2.32
CA TYR A 94 -0.18 8.37 2.58
C TYR A 94 -1.30 8.60 3.62
N GLN A 95 -1.08 9.50 4.57
CA GLN A 95 -2.05 9.79 5.63
C GLN A 95 -3.36 10.39 5.08
N GLN A 96 -3.27 11.20 4.03
CA GLN A 96 -4.43 11.83 3.41
C GLN A 96 -5.34 10.80 2.73
N VAL A 97 -4.78 9.70 2.28
CA VAL A 97 -5.51 8.65 1.55
C VAL A 97 -6.01 7.57 2.50
N PHE A 98 -5.13 7.04 3.36
CA PHE A 98 -5.48 5.91 4.21
C PHE A 98 -5.98 6.31 5.61
N GLY A 99 -5.93 7.61 5.95
CA GLY A 99 -6.46 8.13 7.20
C GLY A 99 -5.71 7.67 8.46
N THR A 100 -4.53 7.09 8.29
CA THR A 100 -3.76 6.54 9.41
C THR A 100 -2.92 7.65 10.03
N LYS A 101 -3.07 7.85 11.32
CA LYS A 101 -2.14 8.68 12.11
C LYS A 101 -0.96 7.84 12.58
N SER A 102 0.01 8.47 13.24
CA SER A 102 1.27 7.83 13.65
C SER A 102 1.09 6.53 14.44
N HIS A 103 0.02 6.42 15.21
CA HIS A 103 -0.34 5.19 15.92
C HIS A 103 -1.86 5.08 15.93
N THR A 104 -2.36 4.00 15.36
CA THR A 104 -3.80 3.77 15.26
C THR A 104 -4.12 2.36 15.75
N THR A 105 -5.21 2.23 16.48
CA THR A 105 -5.70 0.95 17.00
C THR A 105 -6.98 0.59 16.27
N TYR A 106 -7.07 -0.66 15.83
CA TYR A 106 -8.26 -1.22 15.19
C TYR A 106 -8.78 -2.41 16.00
N GLN A 107 -10.10 -2.49 16.12
CA GLN A 107 -10.78 -3.63 16.76
C GLN A 107 -11.51 -4.43 15.68
N ILE A 108 -11.12 -5.68 15.48
CA ILE A 108 -11.69 -6.56 14.46
C ILE A 108 -11.94 -7.93 15.07
N GLN A 109 -13.19 -8.35 15.12
CA GLN A 109 -13.59 -9.69 15.58
C GLN A 109 -13.00 -10.05 16.97
N GLY A 110 -12.94 -9.10 17.88
CA GLY A 110 -12.37 -9.31 19.22
C GLY A 110 -10.84 -9.23 19.28
N TYR A 111 -10.17 -9.02 18.16
CA TYR A 111 -8.72 -8.79 18.11
C TYR A 111 -8.41 -7.30 18.06
N THR A 112 -7.32 -6.93 18.69
CA THR A 112 -6.77 -5.56 18.61
C THR A 112 -5.57 -5.56 17.69
N ILE A 113 -5.61 -4.72 16.66
CA ILE A 113 -4.48 -4.49 15.74
C ILE A 113 -3.90 -3.11 16.02
N LEU A 114 -2.61 -3.06 16.31
CA LEU A 114 -1.87 -1.81 16.49
C LEU A 114 -1.10 -1.51 15.20
N ALA A 115 -1.46 -0.43 14.54
CA ALA A 115 -0.69 0.10 13.42
C ALA A 115 0.32 1.12 13.96
N LEU A 116 1.58 0.72 14.03
CA LEU A 116 2.66 1.53 14.59
C LEU A 116 3.53 2.07 13.46
N ASN A 117 3.62 3.39 13.40
CA ASN A 117 4.52 4.07 12.47
C ASN A 117 5.84 4.39 13.20
N ASN A 118 6.93 3.76 12.77
CA ASN A 118 8.27 4.02 13.27
C ASN A 118 9.12 4.83 12.29
N SER A 119 8.50 5.41 11.26
CA SER A 119 9.15 6.36 10.36
C SER A 119 9.13 7.77 10.94
N GLU A 120 9.77 8.71 10.26
CA GLU A 120 9.80 10.11 10.68
C GLU A 120 8.55 10.92 10.28
N TYR A 121 7.62 10.30 9.61
CA TYR A 121 6.42 10.98 9.10
C TYR A 121 5.23 10.90 10.03
#